data_e71f8e15589f716e48c0cd38c26ffac0
#
_entry.id   e71f8e15589f716e48c0cd38c26ffac0
#
_cell.length_a   1.000
_cell.length_b   1.000
_cell.length_c   1.000
_cell.angle_alpha   90.00
_cell.angle_beta   90.00
_cell.angle_gamma   90.00
#
_symmetry.space_group_name_H-M   'P 1'
#
loop_
_entity.id
_entity.type
_entity.pdbx_description
1 polymer ?
#
loop_
_entity_poly.entity_id
_entity_poly.type
_entity_poly.pdbx_seq_one_letter_code
_entity_poly.pdbx_strand_id
1 'polypeptide(L)'
;GGIMDKIFHAVGVHWIHATDAPIAQARFISSWLVDFTFVPVFTASILVFVYTLKKMLNDMHANAVAEGKTDKDTLDYKAYAKMIPVVLKKVLKHTQFNECGENKNRGTAHMMVLYGFIGCFIVTSIGFFFLYILGVPGPYSQLWPFKWLGNISGIAIVFGAVLMIKERLGKPDLNAYKDWYLLGLVLTLGATGLLTQMARLAGMEFATYAIYYIHLIAVFHLFAYLPFSKLAHAVYRLAAMTYAEYANRK
;
A
#
# COMPACT_ATOMS: atom_id res chain seq x y z
N GLY A 1 -11.57 11.13 -36.91
CA GLY A 1 -10.54 10.62 -36.05
C GLY A 1 -9.21 10.50 -36.75
N GLY A 2 -8.19 11.19 -36.24
CA GLY A 2 -6.85 11.11 -36.80
C GLY A 2 -6.18 9.76 -36.50
N ILE A 3 -5.05 9.48 -37.19
CA ILE A 3 -4.26 8.26 -36.93
C ILE A 3 -3.87 8.12 -35.49
N MET A 4 -3.55 9.22 -34.81
CA MET A 4 -3.21 9.27 -33.39
C MET A 4 -4.37 8.81 -32.50
N ASP A 5 -5.61 9.24 -32.81
CA ASP A 5 -6.81 8.82 -32.06
C ASP A 5 -7.02 7.28 -32.18
N LYS A 6 -6.81 6.71 -33.37
CA LYS A 6 -6.86 5.27 -33.58
C LYS A 6 -5.78 4.51 -32.79
N ILE A 7 -4.56 5.07 -32.73
CA ILE A 7 -3.46 4.46 -31.97
C ILE A 7 -3.79 4.50 -30.49
N PHE A 8 -4.21 5.65 -29.94
CA PHE A 8 -4.57 5.76 -28.53
C PHE A 8 -5.75 4.86 -28.17
N HIS A 9 -6.75 4.77 -29.05
CA HIS A 9 -7.88 3.87 -28.86
C HIS A 9 -7.44 2.39 -28.87
N ALA A 10 -6.51 2.02 -29.74
CA ALA A 10 -5.95 0.66 -29.82
C ALA A 10 -5.14 0.27 -28.57
N VAL A 11 -4.44 1.24 -27.94
CA VAL A 11 -3.72 1.02 -26.69
C VAL A 11 -4.59 1.23 -25.43
N GLY A 12 -5.89 1.47 -25.60
CA GLY A 12 -6.83 1.55 -24.48
C GLY A 12 -6.97 2.91 -23.81
N VAL A 13 -6.51 3.98 -24.47
CA VAL A 13 -6.68 5.36 -23.98
C VAL A 13 -7.79 6.06 -24.78
N HIS A 14 -8.83 6.53 -24.11
CA HIS A 14 -10.04 7.08 -24.72
C HIS A 14 -10.26 8.53 -24.27
N TRP A 15 -9.37 9.42 -24.66
CA TRP A 15 -9.42 10.82 -24.20
C TRP A 15 -10.29 11.73 -25.05
N ILE A 16 -10.54 11.37 -26.33
CA ILE A 16 -11.36 12.19 -27.24
C ILE A 16 -12.79 11.65 -27.31
N HIS A 17 -12.93 10.32 -27.33
CA HIS A 17 -14.23 9.65 -27.37
C HIS A 17 -14.32 8.64 -26.24
N ALA A 18 -15.01 9.02 -25.16
CA ALA A 18 -15.28 8.13 -24.04
C ALA A 18 -16.11 6.92 -24.51
N THR A 19 -15.77 5.74 -24.03
CA THR A 19 -16.56 4.53 -24.28
C THR A 19 -17.79 4.50 -23.36
N ASP A 20 -18.80 3.71 -23.70
CA ASP A 20 -20.01 3.52 -22.90
C ASP A 20 -19.78 2.56 -21.72
N ALA A 21 -18.55 2.44 -21.23
CA ALA A 21 -18.25 1.60 -20.07
C ALA A 21 -19.05 2.07 -18.83
N PRO A 22 -19.57 1.13 -18.02
CA PRO A 22 -20.39 1.46 -16.85
C PRO A 22 -19.62 2.19 -15.76
N ILE A 23 -18.29 2.01 -15.71
CA ILE A 23 -17.42 2.69 -14.76
C ILE A 23 -16.79 3.90 -15.44
N ALA A 24 -16.98 5.11 -14.87
CA ALA A 24 -16.46 6.34 -15.44
C ALA A 24 -14.95 6.28 -15.74
N GLN A 25 -14.16 5.74 -14.83
CA GLN A 25 -12.71 5.60 -15.00
C GLN A 25 -12.34 4.74 -16.22
N ALA A 26 -13.10 3.67 -16.48
CA ALA A 26 -12.88 2.79 -17.63
C ALA A 26 -13.28 3.40 -18.98
N ARG A 27 -14.01 4.50 -18.98
CA ARG A 27 -14.32 5.25 -20.21
C ARG A 27 -13.12 5.97 -20.77
N PHE A 28 -12.19 6.40 -19.90
CA PHE A 28 -10.98 7.11 -20.27
C PHE A 28 -9.80 6.16 -20.51
N ILE A 29 -9.55 5.24 -19.58
CA ILE A 29 -8.50 4.22 -19.68
C ILE A 29 -9.16 2.85 -19.54
N SER A 30 -8.92 1.97 -20.51
CA SER A 30 -9.47 0.61 -20.46
C SER A 30 -8.91 -0.17 -19.29
N SER A 31 -9.75 -0.95 -18.62
CA SER A 31 -9.35 -1.77 -17.47
C SER A 31 -8.21 -2.72 -17.82
N TRP A 32 -8.22 -3.31 -19.04
CA TRP A 32 -7.15 -4.20 -19.49
C TRP A 32 -5.77 -3.53 -19.54
N LEU A 33 -5.70 -2.24 -19.92
CA LEU A 33 -4.44 -1.50 -19.95
C LEU A 33 -3.92 -1.26 -18.52
N VAL A 34 -4.80 -0.92 -17.60
CA VAL A 34 -4.47 -0.79 -16.19
C VAL A 34 -3.95 -2.11 -15.65
N ASP A 35 -4.66 -3.21 -15.88
CA ASP A 35 -4.28 -4.54 -15.40
C ASP A 35 -2.95 -4.99 -16.01
N PHE A 36 -2.77 -4.83 -17.32
CA PHE A 36 -1.53 -5.17 -18.01
C PHE A 36 -0.32 -4.37 -17.51
N THR A 37 -0.53 -3.17 -17.02
CA THR A 37 0.53 -2.33 -16.44
C THR A 37 0.80 -2.68 -14.98
N PHE A 38 -0.26 -2.78 -14.16
CA PHE A 38 -0.12 -2.86 -12.72
C PHE A 38 0.12 -4.29 -12.20
N VAL A 39 -0.47 -5.31 -12.83
CA VAL A 39 -0.29 -6.70 -12.39
C VAL A 39 1.17 -7.15 -12.52
N PRO A 40 1.89 -6.93 -13.63
CA PRO A 40 3.30 -7.27 -13.72
C PRO A 40 4.17 -6.50 -12.74
N VAL A 41 3.95 -5.19 -12.57
CA VAL A 41 4.73 -4.36 -11.64
C VAL A 41 4.51 -4.79 -10.21
N PHE A 42 3.27 -5.04 -9.81
CA PHE A 42 2.95 -5.54 -8.48
C PHE A 42 3.55 -6.92 -8.24
N THR A 43 3.42 -7.84 -9.20
CA THR A 43 3.98 -9.18 -9.11
C THR A 43 5.50 -9.14 -8.98
N ALA A 44 6.19 -8.35 -9.81
CA ALA A 44 7.64 -8.18 -9.73
C ALA A 44 8.06 -7.60 -8.37
N SER A 45 7.33 -6.60 -7.88
CA SER A 45 7.56 -5.99 -6.56
C SER A 45 7.44 -7.01 -5.43
N ILE A 46 6.39 -7.84 -5.44
CA ILE A 46 6.19 -8.90 -4.44
C ILE A 46 7.29 -9.95 -4.53
N LEU A 47 7.70 -10.37 -5.73
CA LEU A 47 8.78 -11.35 -5.90
C LEU A 47 10.10 -10.83 -5.34
N VAL A 48 10.47 -9.58 -5.64
CA VAL A 48 11.67 -8.93 -5.09
C VAL A 48 11.57 -8.85 -3.57
N PHE A 49 10.42 -8.46 -3.05
CA PHE A 49 10.18 -8.36 -1.61
C PHE A 49 10.33 -9.70 -0.90
N VAL A 50 9.69 -10.76 -1.41
CA VAL A 50 9.77 -12.13 -0.85
C VAL A 50 11.20 -12.67 -0.93
N TYR A 51 11.89 -12.44 -2.05
CA TYR A 51 13.29 -12.83 -2.19
C TYR A 51 14.19 -12.16 -1.14
N THR A 52 14.06 -10.84 -0.99
CA THR A 52 14.87 -10.07 -0.02
C THR A 52 14.55 -10.47 1.41
N LEU A 53 13.26 -10.70 1.73
CA LEU A 53 12.84 -11.16 3.05
C LEU A 53 13.42 -12.55 3.38
N LYS A 54 13.33 -13.47 2.43
CA LYS A 54 13.90 -14.83 2.57
C LYS A 54 15.41 -14.78 2.78
N LYS A 55 16.12 -13.97 1.98
CA LYS A 55 17.56 -13.77 2.12
C LYS A 55 17.90 -13.23 3.51
N MET A 56 17.23 -12.17 3.96
CA MET A 56 17.42 -11.57 5.28
C MET A 56 17.24 -12.61 6.41
N LEU A 57 16.18 -13.42 6.36
CA LEU A 57 15.92 -14.44 7.37
C LEU A 57 17.00 -15.53 7.39
N ASN A 58 17.46 -15.96 6.21
CA ASN A 58 18.55 -16.95 6.12
C ASN A 58 19.87 -16.38 6.64
N ASP A 59 20.19 -15.13 6.32
CA ASP A 59 21.41 -14.46 6.81
C ASP A 59 21.36 -14.30 8.35
N MET A 60 20.20 -13.95 8.91
CA MET A 60 20.01 -13.89 10.36
C MET A 60 20.19 -15.24 11.02
N HIS A 61 19.72 -16.31 10.38
CA HIS A 61 19.85 -17.66 10.90
C HIS A 61 21.29 -18.14 10.81
N ALA A 62 21.97 -17.92 9.69
CA ALA A 62 23.38 -18.26 9.51
C ALA A 62 24.27 -17.56 10.56
N ASN A 63 24.01 -16.27 10.84
CA ASN A 63 24.69 -15.55 11.92
C ASN A 63 24.42 -16.19 13.30
N ALA A 64 23.20 -16.66 13.54
CA ALA A 64 22.85 -17.32 14.79
C ALA A 64 23.57 -18.65 14.97
N VAL A 65 23.74 -19.42 13.89
CA VAL A 65 24.54 -20.65 13.88
C VAL A 65 26.03 -20.35 14.15
N ALA A 66 26.58 -19.35 13.44
CA ALA A 66 27.97 -18.94 13.61
C ALA A 66 28.29 -18.45 15.04
N GLU A 67 27.30 -17.83 15.72
CA GLU A 67 27.40 -17.38 17.11
C GLU A 67 27.14 -18.50 18.13
N GLY A 68 26.87 -19.74 17.70
CA GLY A 68 26.55 -20.88 18.58
C GLY A 68 25.20 -20.72 19.32
N LYS A 69 24.32 -19.89 18.80
CA LYS A 69 23.00 -19.60 19.43
C LYS A 69 21.89 -20.55 19.00
N THR A 70 22.15 -21.41 18.04
CA THR A 70 21.24 -22.46 17.59
C THR A 70 22.06 -23.63 17.02
N ASP A 71 21.60 -24.85 17.27
CA ASP A 71 22.19 -26.08 16.76
C ASP A 71 21.60 -26.54 15.43
N LYS A 72 20.60 -25.81 14.92
CA LYS A 72 19.93 -26.12 13.66
C LYS A 72 20.64 -25.45 12.50
N ASP A 73 21.13 -26.22 11.53
CA ASP A 73 21.79 -25.69 10.33
C ASP A 73 20.87 -24.90 9.41
N THR A 74 19.56 -25.19 9.43
CA THR A 74 18.58 -24.55 8.57
C THR A 74 17.40 -23.99 9.34
N LEU A 75 16.86 -22.85 8.86
CA LEU A 75 15.66 -22.23 9.43
C LEU A 75 14.42 -23.11 9.22
N ASP A 76 13.75 -23.47 10.30
CA ASP A 76 12.43 -24.11 10.25
C ASP A 76 11.35 -23.07 10.01
N TYR A 77 10.99 -22.88 8.72
CA TYR A 77 9.97 -21.91 8.30
C TYR A 77 8.58 -22.18 8.89
N LYS A 78 8.24 -23.46 9.21
CA LYS A 78 6.93 -23.78 9.82
C LYS A 78 6.89 -23.32 11.27
N ALA A 79 7.95 -23.58 12.03
CA ALA A 79 8.06 -23.12 13.41
C ALA A 79 8.14 -21.58 13.48
N TYR A 80 8.90 -20.96 12.57
CA TYR A 80 8.96 -19.51 12.42
C TYR A 80 7.57 -18.90 12.16
N ALA A 81 6.83 -19.44 11.19
CA ALA A 81 5.52 -18.93 10.82
C ALA A 81 4.50 -18.98 11.97
N LYS A 82 4.61 -19.95 12.88
CA LYS A 82 3.77 -20.02 14.09
C LYS A 82 3.99 -18.86 15.06
N MET A 83 5.13 -18.19 15.00
CA MET A 83 5.43 -17.05 15.85
C MET A 83 4.88 -15.72 15.29
N ILE A 84 4.55 -15.66 13.98
CA ILE A 84 4.01 -14.44 13.35
C ILE A 84 2.76 -13.91 14.07
N PRO A 85 1.71 -14.71 14.36
CA PRO A 85 0.54 -14.20 15.07
C PRO A 85 0.84 -13.69 16.48
N VAL A 86 1.80 -14.30 17.17
CA VAL A 86 2.21 -13.90 18.52
C VAL A 86 2.83 -12.51 18.49
N VAL A 87 3.79 -12.29 17.57
CA VAL A 87 4.47 -11.00 17.42
C VAL A 87 3.53 -9.95 16.87
N LEU A 88 2.70 -10.30 15.87
CA LEU A 88 1.70 -9.39 15.32
C LEU A 88 0.74 -8.88 16.41
N LYS A 89 0.28 -9.77 17.30
CA LYS A 89 -0.55 -9.40 18.46
C LYS A 89 0.19 -8.46 19.42
N LYS A 90 1.49 -8.69 19.66
CA LYS A 90 2.33 -7.79 20.48
C LYS A 90 2.46 -6.40 19.83
N VAL A 91 2.72 -6.36 18.54
CA VAL A 91 2.87 -5.12 17.76
C VAL A 91 1.55 -4.35 17.69
N LEU A 92 0.43 -5.03 17.39
CA LEU A 92 -0.89 -4.41 17.33
C LEU A 92 -1.39 -3.90 18.67
N LYS A 93 -1.04 -4.55 19.77
CA LYS A 93 -1.38 -4.09 21.13
C LYS A 93 -0.56 -2.89 21.59
N HIS A 94 0.43 -2.43 20.83
CA HIS A 94 1.22 -1.22 21.12
C HIS A 94 1.88 -1.18 22.51
N THR A 95 2.21 -2.32 23.09
CA THR A 95 2.85 -2.37 24.41
C THR A 95 4.19 -1.62 24.46
N GLN A 96 4.90 -1.50 23.32
CA GLN A 96 6.18 -0.80 23.27
C GLN A 96 6.10 0.69 22.88
N PHE A 97 4.98 1.15 22.27
CA PHE A 97 4.82 2.57 21.88
C PHE A 97 4.29 3.46 23.02
N ASN A 98 3.68 2.87 24.03
CA ASN A 98 3.13 3.62 25.18
C ASN A 98 4.19 4.02 26.23
N GLU A 99 5.40 3.47 26.14
CA GLU A 99 6.48 3.73 27.10
C GLU A 99 7.24 5.04 26.83
N CYS A 100 7.10 5.64 25.62
CA CYS A 100 7.76 6.89 25.27
C CYS A 100 6.73 8.03 25.15
N GLY A 101 6.48 8.74 26.22
CA GLY A 101 5.49 9.83 26.32
C GLY A 101 5.70 11.00 25.34
N GLU A 102 6.92 11.26 24.86
CA GLU A 102 7.24 12.34 23.92
C GLU A 102 6.82 12.08 22.46
N ASN A 103 6.50 10.83 22.08
CA ASN A 103 6.22 10.45 20.68
C ASN A 103 4.77 10.05 20.42
N LYS A 104 3.83 10.35 21.31
CA LYS A 104 2.44 9.90 21.23
C LYS A 104 1.73 10.35 19.94
N ASN A 105 1.92 11.61 19.53
CA ASN A 105 1.30 12.15 18.31
C ASN A 105 1.88 11.51 17.03
N ARG A 106 3.19 11.25 17.02
CA ARG A 106 3.87 10.58 15.91
C ARG A 106 3.43 9.12 15.76
N GLY A 107 3.25 8.42 16.86
CA GLY A 107 2.72 7.06 16.88
C GLY A 107 1.30 7.01 16.30
N THR A 108 0.43 7.92 16.73
CA THR A 108 -0.96 8.00 16.25
C THR A 108 -1.03 8.28 14.75
N ALA A 109 -0.29 9.26 14.24
CA ALA A 109 -0.26 9.59 12.82
C ALA A 109 0.23 8.40 11.97
N HIS A 110 1.28 7.72 12.42
CA HIS A 110 1.80 6.52 11.75
C HIS A 110 0.76 5.39 11.71
N MET A 111 0.03 5.18 12.82
CA MET A 111 -1.00 4.14 12.87
C MET A 111 -2.20 4.47 11.98
N MET A 112 -2.59 5.73 11.88
CA MET A 112 -3.64 6.14 10.94
C MET A 112 -3.27 5.80 9.50
N VAL A 113 -2.02 6.07 9.09
CA VAL A 113 -1.52 5.70 7.77
C VAL A 113 -1.49 4.18 7.60
N LEU A 114 -0.95 3.44 8.57
CA LEU A 114 -0.84 1.98 8.50
C LEU A 114 -2.21 1.31 8.37
N TYR A 115 -3.14 1.61 9.27
CA TYR A 115 -4.49 1.03 9.22
C TYR A 115 -5.28 1.50 7.99
N GLY A 116 -5.05 2.74 7.55
CA GLY A 116 -5.59 3.24 6.30
C GLY A 116 -5.14 2.41 5.10
N PHE A 117 -3.84 2.11 5.00
CA PHE A 117 -3.33 1.23 3.93
C PHE A 117 -3.87 -0.20 4.02
N ILE A 118 -3.95 -0.78 5.21
CA ILE A 118 -4.55 -2.11 5.41
C ILE A 118 -6.01 -2.10 4.94
N GLY A 119 -6.78 -1.10 5.33
CA GLY A 119 -8.17 -0.96 4.90
C GLY A 119 -8.32 -0.78 3.39
N CYS A 120 -7.50 0.06 2.75
CA CYS A 120 -7.47 0.20 1.30
C CYS A 120 -7.10 -1.11 0.59
N PHE A 121 -6.14 -1.86 1.12
CA PHE A 121 -5.76 -3.17 0.58
C PHE A 121 -6.92 -4.17 0.65
N ILE A 122 -7.64 -4.22 1.77
CA ILE A 122 -8.84 -5.07 1.93
C ILE A 122 -9.90 -4.68 0.89
N VAL A 123 -10.18 -3.38 0.75
CA VAL A 123 -11.17 -2.87 -0.22
C VAL A 123 -10.78 -3.22 -1.66
N THR A 124 -9.51 -3.05 -2.01
CA THR A 124 -8.99 -3.40 -3.35
C THR A 124 -9.10 -4.90 -3.59
N SER A 125 -8.78 -5.73 -2.60
CA SER A 125 -8.90 -7.19 -2.69
C SER A 125 -10.35 -7.64 -2.85
N ILE A 126 -11.29 -7.00 -2.14
CA ILE A 126 -12.73 -7.24 -2.30
C ILE A 126 -13.17 -6.84 -3.71
N GLY A 127 -12.77 -5.65 -4.18
CA GLY A 127 -13.09 -5.19 -5.53
C GLY A 127 -12.56 -6.12 -6.62
N PHE A 128 -11.33 -6.61 -6.47
CA PHE A 128 -10.74 -7.60 -7.35
C PHE A 128 -11.55 -8.90 -7.36
N PHE A 129 -11.92 -9.41 -6.19
CA PHE A 129 -12.74 -10.61 -6.05
C PHE A 129 -14.11 -10.47 -6.73
N PHE A 130 -14.79 -9.33 -6.52
CA PHE A 130 -16.08 -9.07 -7.18
C PHE A 130 -15.94 -9.00 -8.69
N LEU A 131 -14.92 -8.30 -9.19
CA LEU A 131 -14.72 -8.11 -10.62
C LEU A 131 -14.32 -9.41 -11.34
N TYR A 132 -13.29 -10.10 -10.83
CA TYR A 132 -12.65 -11.21 -11.56
C TYR A 132 -13.18 -12.59 -11.18
N ILE A 133 -13.68 -12.75 -9.95
CA ILE A 133 -14.18 -14.06 -9.49
C ILE A 133 -15.70 -14.15 -9.62
N LEU A 134 -16.41 -13.09 -9.22
CA LEU A 134 -17.88 -13.07 -9.28
C LEU A 134 -18.43 -12.47 -10.58
N GLY A 135 -17.60 -11.84 -11.40
CA GLY A 135 -18.03 -11.20 -12.65
C GLY A 135 -18.97 -10.00 -12.43
N VAL A 136 -18.94 -9.38 -11.25
CA VAL A 136 -19.77 -8.24 -10.90
C VAL A 136 -18.97 -6.95 -11.08
N PRO A 137 -19.12 -6.23 -12.20
CA PRO A 137 -18.42 -4.98 -12.42
C PRO A 137 -19.02 -3.86 -11.56
N GLY A 138 -18.19 -2.84 -11.22
CA GLY A 138 -18.70 -1.61 -10.62
C GLY A 138 -19.60 -0.80 -11.60
N PRO A 139 -20.13 0.34 -11.17
CA PRO A 139 -19.88 1.01 -9.89
C PRO A 139 -20.69 0.41 -8.73
N TYR A 140 -20.02 0.16 -7.61
CA TYR A 140 -20.69 -0.34 -6.41
C TYR A 140 -21.38 0.81 -5.66
N SER A 141 -22.54 0.50 -5.05
CA SER A 141 -23.30 1.47 -4.25
C SER A 141 -22.48 2.00 -3.07
N GLN A 142 -22.64 3.28 -2.75
CA GLN A 142 -22.01 3.90 -1.58
C GLN A 142 -22.53 3.35 -0.25
N LEU A 143 -23.66 2.66 -0.25
CA LEU A 143 -24.22 2.02 0.96
C LEU A 143 -23.52 0.71 1.33
N TRP A 144 -22.68 0.16 0.47
CA TRP A 144 -21.98 -1.09 0.75
C TRP A 144 -20.88 -0.88 1.81
N PRO A 145 -20.77 -1.79 2.81
CA PRO A 145 -19.83 -1.64 3.93
C PRO A 145 -18.37 -1.45 3.50
N PHE A 146 -17.91 -2.12 2.44
CA PHE A 146 -16.54 -1.97 1.98
C PHE A 146 -16.27 -0.58 1.37
N LYS A 147 -17.30 0.13 0.88
CA LYS A 147 -17.15 1.53 0.44
C LYS A 147 -16.91 2.45 1.63
N TRP A 148 -17.59 2.23 2.74
CA TRP A 148 -17.32 2.95 3.99
C TRP A 148 -15.92 2.69 4.49
N LEU A 149 -15.47 1.43 4.47
CA LEU A 149 -14.10 1.09 4.83
C LEU A 149 -13.10 1.84 3.95
N GLY A 150 -13.31 1.91 2.63
CA GLY A 150 -12.45 2.65 1.71
C GLY A 150 -12.39 4.13 2.02
N ASN A 151 -13.53 4.75 2.30
CA ASN A 151 -13.61 6.18 2.63
C ASN A 151 -12.91 6.50 3.95
N ILE A 152 -13.19 5.73 5.00
CA ILE A 152 -12.54 5.88 6.31
C ILE A 152 -11.03 5.69 6.19
N SER A 153 -10.60 4.68 5.43
CA SER A 153 -9.19 4.39 5.19
C SER A 153 -8.49 5.52 4.44
N GLY A 154 -9.11 6.06 3.39
CA GLY A 154 -8.59 7.21 2.64
C GLY A 154 -8.46 8.45 3.52
N ILE A 155 -9.47 8.75 4.32
CA ILE A 155 -9.44 9.85 5.29
C ILE A 155 -8.32 9.64 6.31
N ALA A 156 -8.17 8.43 6.86
CA ALA A 156 -7.12 8.12 7.82
C ALA A 156 -5.72 8.31 7.21
N ILE A 157 -5.51 7.91 5.95
CA ILE A 157 -4.24 8.12 5.23
C ILE A 157 -3.94 9.61 5.09
N VAL A 158 -4.92 10.41 4.63
CA VAL A 158 -4.72 11.85 4.43
C VAL A 158 -4.42 12.55 5.75
N PHE A 159 -5.23 12.31 6.79
CA PHE A 159 -5.03 12.92 8.10
C PHE A 159 -3.69 12.49 8.72
N GLY A 160 -3.37 11.21 8.70
CA GLY A 160 -2.10 10.71 9.20
C GLY A 160 -0.91 11.32 8.47
N ALA A 161 -0.96 11.43 7.12
CA ALA A 161 0.09 12.05 6.33
C ALA A 161 0.25 13.54 6.66
N VAL A 162 -0.84 14.30 6.78
CA VAL A 162 -0.82 15.73 7.14
C VAL A 162 -0.23 15.93 8.54
N LEU A 163 -0.60 15.10 9.52
CA LEU A 163 -0.02 15.16 10.87
C LEU A 163 1.50 14.88 10.85
N MET A 164 1.93 13.88 10.05
CA MET A 164 3.35 13.57 9.89
C MET A 164 4.13 14.70 9.22
N ILE A 165 3.54 15.36 8.21
CA ILE A 165 4.11 16.55 7.55
C ILE A 165 4.27 17.68 8.57
N LYS A 166 3.21 18.00 9.31
CA LYS A 166 3.22 19.07 10.33
C LYS A 166 4.30 18.83 11.37
N GLU A 167 4.46 17.61 11.84
CA GLU A 167 5.50 17.28 12.82
C GLU A 167 6.91 17.45 12.26
N ARG A 168 7.12 17.08 10.98
CA ARG A 168 8.43 17.23 10.32
C ARG A 168 8.81 18.67 10.06
N LEU A 169 7.87 19.51 9.68
CA LEU A 169 8.12 20.94 9.48
C LEU A 169 8.62 21.61 10.77
N GLY A 170 8.26 21.08 11.93
CA GLY A 170 8.76 21.56 13.23
C GLY A 170 10.15 21.03 13.63
N LYS A 171 10.75 20.09 12.87
CA LYS A 171 12.02 19.43 13.22
C LYS A 171 12.94 19.32 11.99
N PRO A 172 13.66 20.37 11.61
CA PRO A 172 14.46 20.40 10.38
C PRO A 172 15.56 19.34 10.30
N ASP A 173 16.07 18.84 11.43
CA ASP A 173 17.15 17.85 11.49
C ASP A 173 16.73 16.44 11.04
N LEU A 174 15.42 16.18 10.84
CA LEU A 174 14.89 14.90 10.42
C LEU A 174 14.56 14.81 8.92
N ASN A 175 15.08 15.71 8.11
CA ASN A 175 14.67 15.93 6.72
C ASN A 175 15.48 15.13 5.69
N ALA A 176 15.38 13.79 5.71
CA ALA A 176 15.87 12.97 4.59
C ALA A 176 14.91 13.08 3.38
N TYR A 177 15.45 13.33 2.18
CA TYR A 177 14.67 13.40 0.92
C TYR A 177 13.74 12.19 0.72
N LYS A 178 14.22 10.99 1.02
CA LYS A 178 13.43 9.75 0.90
C LYS A 178 12.17 9.75 1.77
N ASP A 179 12.20 10.41 2.90
CA ASP A 179 11.06 10.50 3.80
C ASP A 179 10.00 11.46 3.29
N TRP A 180 10.43 12.59 2.73
CA TRP A 180 9.54 13.56 2.09
C TRP A 180 8.88 12.98 0.85
N TYR A 181 9.65 12.25 0.03
CA TYR A 181 9.12 11.55 -1.13
C TYR A 181 8.02 10.56 -0.75
N LEU A 182 8.29 9.69 0.22
CA LEU A 182 7.30 8.70 0.68
C LEU A 182 6.06 9.39 1.25
N LEU A 183 6.25 10.44 2.05
CA LEU A 183 5.16 11.15 2.69
C LEU A 183 4.29 11.91 1.67
N GLY A 184 4.91 12.54 0.68
CA GLY A 184 4.23 13.15 -0.46
C GLY A 184 3.46 12.12 -1.28
N LEU A 185 4.05 10.96 -1.54
CA LEU A 185 3.39 9.86 -2.26
C LEU A 185 2.16 9.35 -1.49
N VAL A 186 2.28 9.13 -0.18
CA VAL A 186 1.17 8.68 0.69
C VAL A 186 0.03 9.69 0.70
N LEU A 187 0.36 10.98 0.84
CA LEU A 187 -0.65 12.05 0.79
C LEU A 187 -1.34 12.10 -0.57
N THR A 188 -0.57 12.03 -1.66
CA THR A 188 -1.12 12.01 -3.02
C THR A 188 -2.07 10.84 -3.23
N LEU A 189 -1.69 9.64 -2.79
CA LEU A 189 -2.53 8.43 -2.89
C LEU A 189 -3.86 8.60 -2.16
N GLY A 190 -3.84 9.03 -0.91
CA GLY A 190 -5.05 9.21 -0.11
C GLY A 190 -5.94 10.33 -0.68
N ALA A 191 -5.35 11.49 -0.98
CA ALA A 191 -6.08 12.64 -1.49
C ALA A 191 -6.70 12.37 -2.88
N THR A 192 -5.91 11.84 -3.83
CA THR A 192 -6.41 11.57 -5.19
C THR A 192 -7.44 10.44 -5.22
N GLY A 193 -7.32 9.43 -4.35
CA GLY A 193 -8.33 8.39 -4.22
C GLY A 193 -9.69 8.94 -3.78
N LEU A 194 -9.71 9.76 -2.73
CA LEU A 194 -10.93 10.41 -2.24
C LEU A 194 -11.48 11.41 -3.26
N LEU A 195 -10.63 12.27 -3.82
CA LEU A 195 -11.04 13.29 -4.80
C LEU A 195 -11.60 12.66 -6.08
N THR A 196 -11.03 11.57 -6.58
CA THR A 196 -11.58 10.83 -7.72
C THR A 196 -13.01 10.36 -7.44
N GLN A 197 -13.25 9.80 -6.25
CA GLN A 197 -14.60 9.39 -5.86
C GLN A 197 -15.55 10.57 -5.74
N MET A 198 -15.11 11.67 -5.13
CA MET A 198 -15.94 12.88 -5.00
C MET A 198 -16.29 13.49 -6.38
N ALA A 199 -15.29 13.63 -7.27
CA ALA A 199 -15.50 14.14 -8.62
C ALA A 199 -16.48 13.26 -9.42
N ARG A 200 -16.35 11.93 -9.28
CA ARG A 200 -17.27 10.97 -9.91
C ARG A 200 -18.71 11.14 -9.39
N LEU A 201 -18.88 11.27 -8.08
CA LEU A 201 -20.21 11.44 -7.47
C LEU A 201 -20.84 12.79 -7.84
N ALA A 202 -20.01 13.81 -8.06
CA ALA A 202 -20.45 15.12 -8.52
C ALA A 202 -20.72 15.19 -10.05
N GLY A 203 -20.51 14.09 -10.79
CA GLY A 203 -20.70 14.06 -12.24
C GLY A 203 -19.63 14.82 -13.04
N MET A 204 -18.48 15.15 -12.43
CA MET A 204 -17.39 15.90 -13.05
C MET A 204 -16.46 14.94 -13.82
N GLU A 205 -16.86 14.57 -15.05
CA GLU A 205 -16.12 13.54 -15.82
C GLU A 205 -14.65 13.88 -16.02
N PHE A 206 -14.34 15.06 -16.55
CA PHE A 206 -12.96 15.46 -16.81
C PHE A 206 -12.11 15.47 -15.55
N ALA A 207 -12.63 16.02 -14.45
CA ALA A 207 -11.92 16.04 -13.17
C ALA A 207 -11.71 14.61 -12.64
N THR A 208 -12.69 13.73 -12.79
CA THR A 208 -12.57 12.32 -12.43
C THR A 208 -11.41 11.64 -13.16
N TYR A 209 -11.31 11.84 -14.49
CA TYR A 209 -10.25 11.25 -15.30
C TYR A 209 -8.87 11.81 -14.95
N ALA A 210 -8.76 13.14 -14.83
CA ALA A 210 -7.48 13.79 -14.53
C ALA A 210 -6.94 13.35 -13.15
N ILE A 211 -7.81 13.36 -12.13
CA ILE A 211 -7.40 12.97 -10.76
C ILE A 211 -7.12 11.46 -10.69
N TYR A 212 -7.91 10.64 -11.36
CA TYR A 212 -7.68 9.20 -11.44
C TYR A 212 -6.35 8.88 -12.12
N TYR A 213 -5.98 9.59 -13.18
CA TYR A 213 -4.69 9.42 -13.84
C TYR A 213 -3.51 9.73 -12.90
N ILE A 214 -3.61 10.83 -12.13
CA ILE A 214 -2.61 11.16 -11.09
C ILE A 214 -2.56 10.06 -10.03
N HIS A 215 -3.72 9.53 -9.64
CA HIS A 215 -3.80 8.42 -8.68
C HIS A 215 -3.09 7.16 -9.21
N LEU A 216 -3.31 6.81 -10.48
CA LEU A 216 -2.63 5.67 -11.10
C LEU A 216 -1.10 5.85 -11.13
N ILE A 217 -0.61 7.04 -11.46
CA ILE A 217 0.83 7.33 -11.40
C ILE A 217 1.36 7.13 -9.98
N ALA A 218 0.65 7.62 -8.97
CA ALA A 218 1.05 7.46 -7.58
C ALA A 218 1.02 5.99 -7.13
N VAL A 219 0.02 5.21 -7.56
CA VAL A 219 -0.05 3.75 -7.28
C VAL A 219 1.10 3.01 -7.96
N PHE A 220 1.43 3.37 -9.20
CA PHE A 220 2.57 2.79 -9.90
C PHE A 220 3.88 3.02 -9.13
N HIS A 221 4.12 4.26 -8.68
CA HIS A 221 5.30 4.59 -7.87
C HIS A 221 5.31 3.84 -6.54
N LEU A 222 4.14 3.71 -5.89
CA LEU A 222 4.03 2.92 -4.66
C LEU A 222 4.48 1.48 -4.89
N PHE A 223 3.95 0.81 -5.92
CA PHE A 223 4.27 -0.58 -6.20
C PHE A 223 5.73 -0.77 -6.62
N ALA A 224 6.24 0.06 -7.51
CA ALA A 224 7.63 -0.01 -7.98
C ALA A 224 8.64 0.26 -6.85
N TYR A 225 8.30 1.18 -5.93
CA TYR A 225 9.18 1.57 -4.83
C TYR A 225 8.98 0.72 -3.56
N LEU A 226 7.88 -0.03 -3.46
CA LEU A 226 7.49 -0.78 -2.25
C LEU A 226 8.63 -1.61 -1.65
N PRO A 227 9.38 -2.46 -2.41
CA PRO A 227 10.43 -3.30 -1.83
C PRO A 227 11.59 -2.53 -1.21
N PHE A 228 11.78 -1.28 -1.64
CA PHE A 228 12.90 -0.40 -1.25
C PHE A 228 12.47 0.71 -0.29
N SER A 229 11.18 0.75 0.06
CA SER A 229 10.59 1.80 0.86
C SER A 229 10.68 1.55 2.37
N LYS A 230 10.43 2.58 3.16
CA LYS A 230 10.23 2.44 4.60
C LYS A 230 8.99 1.62 4.98
N LEU A 231 8.03 1.44 4.06
CA LEU A 231 6.91 0.52 4.25
C LEU A 231 7.41 -0.93 4.29
N ALA A 232 8.31 -1.31 3.37
CA ALA A 232 8.97 -2.63 3.40
C ALA A 232 9.78 -2.81 4.69
N HIS A 233 10.45 -1.74 5.16
CA HIS A 233 11.21 -1.80 6.41
C HIS A 233 10.35 -2.18 7.62
N ALA A 234 9.11 -1.76 7.68
CA ALA A 234 8.18 -2.17 8.73
C ALA A 234 7.96 -3.69 8.74
N VAL A 235 7.83 -4.30 7.55
CA VAL A 235 7.68 -5.76 7.42
C VAL A 235 8.99 -6.49 7.74
N TYR A 236 10.13 -5.96 7.30
CA TYR A 236 11.43 -6.53 7.67
C TYR A 236 11.67 -6.48 9.18
N ARG A 237 11.27 -5.39 9.84
CA ARG A 237 11.32 -5.28 11.29
C ARG A 237 10.41 -6.29 11.99
N LEU A 238 9.19 -6.45 11.50
CA LEU A 238 8.25 -7.47 12.00
C LEU A 238 8.84 -8.88 11.84
N ALA A 239 9.45 -9.16 10.69
CA ALA A 239 10.10 -10.45 10.42
C ALA A 239 11.31 -10.70 11.36
N ALA A 240 12.11 -9.67 11.62
CA ALA A 240 13.23 -9.75 12.56
C ALA A 240 12.74 -9.97 14.00
N MET A 241 11.68 -9.29 14.43
CA MET A 241 11.06 -9.52 15.75
C MET A 241 10.49 -10.94 15.87
N THR A 242 9.87 -11.43 14.79
CA THR A 242 9.38 -12.83 14.73
C THR A 242 10.54 -13.83 14.83
N TYR A 243 11.66 -13.55 14.18
CA TYR A 243 12.86 -14.37 14.30
C TYR A 243 13.42 -14.36 15.72
N ALA A 244 13.46 -13.21 16.38
CA ALA A 244 13.89 -13.10 17.76
C ALA A 244 13.02 -13.93 18.70
N GLU A 245 11.71 -13.92 18.52
CA GLU A 245 10.77 -14.77 19.28
C GLU A 245 10.97 -16.26 18.98
N TYR A 246 11.14 -16.62 17.70
CA TYR A 246 11.44 -17.98 17.25
C TYR A 246 12.73 -18.53 17.88
N ALA A 247 13.77 -17.70 17.94
CA ALA A 247 15.07 -18.06 18.49
C ALA A 247 15.17 -17.87 20.03
N ASN A 248 14.05 -17.57 20.73
CA ASN A 248 14.02 -17.25 22.18
C ASN A 248 15.02 -16.16 22.60
N ARG A 249 15.28 -15.20 21.68
CA ARG A 249 16.13 -14.04 21.98
C ARG A 249 15.27 -12.95 22.64
N LYS A 250 15.48 -12.74 23.92
CA LYS A 250 14.89 -11.61 24.67
C LYS A 250 15.79 -10.39 24.58
#